data_891ef177991434b6b9cb8d3d2b42b998
#
_entry.id   891ef177991434b6b9cb8d3d2b42b998
#
_cell.length_a   1.000
_cell.length_b   1.000
_cell.length_c   1.000
_cell.angle_alpha   90.00
_cell.angle_beta   90.00
_cell.angle_gamma   90.00
#
_symmetry.space_group_name_H-M   'P 1'
#
loop_
_entity.id
_entity.type
_entity.pdbx_description
1 polymer ?
#
loop_
_entity_poly.entity_id
_entity_poly.type
_entity_poly.pdbx_seq_one_letter_code
_entity_poly.pdbx_strand_id
1 'polypeptide(L)'
;MKKFDTENYERYKKDVLSSQPKEKPYNEYTRDELIIKFMPLVENLARKFPTAQTSSGILTIEDFIGFGHVGLIKSVDKIDYKTLSQSEDQEKTIKSFFSKRIKGAIRRAIDRYKGDIRIPEHKLNEIRKDAGKDKKLLSILFNSMFLSIDYKPTDEAESMINQIMDNSQPYKIDELNDLLLDLFAEHLTYREAEVLIMSYGLVGPKLTAAQIAEVLNINVSTAHVRVSQIKKDAVNKLIENVNHSQVIDFL
;
A
#
# COMPACT_ATOMS: atom_id res chain seq x y z
N MET A 1 17.78 8.02 -13.71
CA MET A 1 18.04 6.73 -14.36
C MET A 1 19.44 6.27 -13.98
N LYS A 2 19.61 5.06 -13.47
CA LYS A 2 20.94 4.55 -13.11
C LYS A 2 21.74 4.30 -14.40
N LYS A 3 23.06 4.55 -14.38
CA LYS A 3 23.95 4.39 -15.55
C LYS A 3 23.84 2.99 -16.19
N PHE A 4 23.62 1.97 -15.38
CA PHE A 4 23.43 0.58 -15.81
C PHE A 4 22.17 0.36 -16.65
N ASP A 5 21.08 1.04 -16.32
CA ASP A 5 19.79 0.92 -17.04
C ASP A 5 19.90 1.56 -18.44
N THR A 6 20.73 2.61 -18.58
CA THR A 6 20.94 3.29 -19.85
C THR A 6 21.76 2.42 -20.83
N GLU A 7 22.80 1.71 -20.33
CA GLU A 7 23.63 0.82 -21.15
C GLU A 7 22.84 -0.41 -21.65
N ASN A 8 22.02 -1.02 -20.78
CA ASN A 8 21.14 -2.13 -21.19
C ASN A 8 20.12 -1.72 -22.22
N TYR A 9 19.56 -0.51 -22.08
CA TYR A 9 18.59 0.03 -23.02
C TYR A 9 19.22 0.33 -24.39
N GLU A 10 20.44 0.89 -24.44
CA GLU A 10 21.16 1.14 -25.68
C GLU A 10 21.53 -0.17 -26.39
N ARG A 11 21.94 -1.19 -25.64
CA ARG A 11 22.21 -2.54 -26.16
C ARG A 11 20.94 -3.13 -26.79
N TYR A 12 19.84 -3.15 -26.04
CA TYR A 12 18.53 -3.61 -26.57
C TYR A 12 18.16 -2.91 -27.86
N LYS A 13 18.31 -1.58 -27.93
CA LYS A 13 18.00 -0.80 -29.12
C LYS A 13 18.87 -1.18 -30.34
N LYS A 14 20.17 -1.41 -30.11
CA LYS A 14 21.08 -1.88 -31.17
C LYS A 14 20.67 -3.27 -31.68
N ASP A 15 20.35 -4.20 -30.76
CA ASP A 15 19.94 -5.56 -31.09
C ASP A 15 18.64 -5.56 -31.91
N VAL A 16 17.65 -4.75 -31.53
CA VAL A 16 16.39 -4.61 -32.27
C VAL A 16 16.63 -4.03 -33.67
N LEU A 17 17.48 -3.02 -33.79
CA LEU A 17 17.78 -2.41 -35.10
C LEU A 17 18.56 -3.35 -36.03
N SER A 18 19.49 -4.13 -35.49
CA SER A 18 20.27 -5.11 -36.28
C SER A 18 19.43 -6.31 -36.72
N SER A 19 18.37 -6.63 -35.98
CA SER A 19 17.49 -7.76 -36.26
C SER A 19 16.30 -7.41 -37.15
N GLN A 20 16.21 -6.16 -37.66
CA GLN A 20 15.08 -5.75 -38.52
C GLN A 20 15.02 -6.58 -39.80
N PRO A 21 13.86 -7.17 -40.15
CA PRO A 21 13.70 -7.93 -41.37
C PRO A 21 13.73 -7.00 -42.60
N LYS A 22 14.17 -7.57 -43.72
CA LYS A 22 14.10 -6.84 -45.02
C LYS A 22 12.66 -6.55 -45.38
N GLU A 23 12.44 -5.46 -46.12
CA GLU A 23 11.10 -5.09 -46.56
C GLU A 23 10.54 -6.10 -47.54
N LYS A 24 9.34 -6.56 -47.25
CA LYS A 24 8.56 -7.56 -48.01
C LYS A 24 7.08 -7.14 -47.98
N PRO A 25 6.25 -7.67 -48.89
CA PRO A 25 4.80 -7.56 -48.78
C PRO A 25 4.32 -8.20 -47.45
N TYR A 26 3.30 -7.59 -46.83
CA TYR A 26 2.85 -8.02 -45.47
C TYR A 26 2.37 -9.49 -45.38
N ASN A 27 1.94 -10.07 -46.51
CA ASN A 27 1.52 -11.48 -46.58
C ASN A 27 2.70 -12.46 -46.53
N GLU A 28 3.92 -12.01 -46.76
CA GLU A 28 5.12 -12.83 -46.78
C GLU A 28 5.94 -12.78 -45.49
N TYR A 29 5.57 -11.91 -44.57
CA TYR A 29 6.22 -11.87 -43.28
C TYR A 29 5.80 -13.05 -42.44
N THR A 30 6.79 -13.70 -41.82
CA THR A 30 6.52 -14.65 -40.74
C THR A 30 6.01 -13.92 -39.50
N ARG A 31 5.37 -14.66 -38.61
CA ARG A 31 4.90 -14.12 -37.31
C ARG A 31 6.00 -13.37 -36.56
N ASP A 32 7.17 -13.96 -36.47
CA ASP A 32 8.30 -13.42 -35.70
C ASP A 32 8.93 -12.20 -36.39
N GLU A 33 9.05 -12.22 -37.72
CA GLU A 33 9.49 -11.05 -38.48
C GLU A 33 8.57 -9.84 -38.31
N LEU A 34 7.24 -10.05 -38.25
CA LEU A 34 6.28 -8.98 -37.98
C LEU A 34 6.45 -8.42 -36.56
N ILE A 35 6.66 -9.28 -35.59
CA ILE A 35 6.90 -8.84 -34.20
C ILE A 35 8.16 -7.96 -34.17
N ILE A 36 9.28 -8.43 -34.73
CA ILE A 36 10.56 -7.70 -34.73
C ILE A 36 10.42 -6.37 -35.49
N LYS A 37 9.74 -6.36 -36.63
CA LYS A 37 9.49 -5.14 -37.44
C LYS A 37 8.78 -4.07 -36.63
N PHE A 38 7.81 -4.42 -35.78
CA PHE A 38 7.00 -3.46 -35.02
C PHE A 38 7.46 -3.25 -33.58
N MET A 39 8.57 -3.85 -33.11
CA MET A 39 9.15 -3.55 -31.80
C MET A 39 9.46 -2.07 -31.58
N PRO A 40 10.04 -1.30 -32.56
CA PRO A 40 10.26 0.14 -32.38
C PRO A 40 8.97 0.95 -32.17
N LEU A 41 7.85 0.50 -32.74
CA LEU A 41 6.55 1.11 -32.51
C LEU A 41 6.10 0.99 -31.06
N VAL A 42 6.37 -0.18 -30.43
CA VAL A 42 6.06 -0.39 -29.00
C VAL A 42 6.80 0.61 -28.13
N GLU A 43 8.09 0.77 -28.35
CA GLU A 43 8.92 1.72 -27.61
C GLU A 43 8.40 3.16 -27.74
N ASN A 44 8.13 3.59 -28.98
CA ASN A 44 7.58 4.92 -29.23
C ASN A 44 6.21 5.17 -28.58
N LEU A 45 5.41 4.12 -28.43
CA LEU A 45 4.12 4.20 -27.75
C LEU A 45 4.26 4.16 -26.23
N ALA A 46 5.18 3.35 -25.70
CA ALA A 46 5.46 3.25 -24.27
C ALA A 46 5.96 4.59 -23.71
N ARG A 47 6.82 5.29 -24.43
CA ARG A 47 7.32 6.62 -24.03
C ARG A 47 6.25 7.71 -23.91
N LYS A 48 5.05 7.47 -24.45
CA LYS A 48 3.92 8.41 -24.32
C LYS A 48 3.16 8.27 -23.00
N PHE A 49 3.47 7.25 -22.23
CA PHE A 49 2.89 7.06 -20.89
C PHE A 49 3.72 7.78 -19.84
N PRO A 50 3.08 8.46 -18.89
CA PRO A 50 3.80 9.12 -17.80
C PRO A 50 4.44 8.09 -16.86
N THR A 51 5.71 8.31 -16.53
CA THR A 51 6.49 7.49 -15.60
C THR A 51 6.58 8.11 -14.19
N ALA A 52 5.82 9.19 -13.93
CA ALA A 52 5.76 9.78 -12.60
C ALA A 52 5.15 8.78 -11.60
N GLN A 53 5.72 8.69 -10.41
CA GLN A 53 5.29 7.75 -9.36
C GLN A 53 3.79 7.85 -9.05
N THR A 54 3.21 9.04 -9.10
CA THR A 54 1.77 9.27 -8.92
C THR A 54 0.90 8.62 -10.00
N SER A 55 1.43 8.42 -11.21
CA SER A 55 0.69 7.90 -12.36
C SER A 55 0.93 6.42 -12.61
N SER A 56 2.16 5.96 -12.44
CA SER A 56 2.63 4.61 -12.77
C SER A 56 3.03 3.77 -11.55
N GLY A 57 3.06 4.36 -10.35
CA GLY A 57 3.51 3.69 -9.14
C GLY A 57 5.00 3.31 -9.26
N ILE A 58 5.29 2.05 -8.99
CA ILE A 58 6.64 1.48 -9.08
C ILE A 58 7.08 1.12 -10.51
N LEU A 59 6.17 1.20 -11.50
CA LEU A 59 6.42 0.75 -12.87
C LEU A 59 7.37 1.71 -13.61
N THR A 60 8.36 1.12 -14.26
CA THR A 60 9.34 1.82 -15.10
C THR A 60 8.92 1.85 -16.57
N ILE A 61 9.66 2.60 -17.38
CA ILE A 61 9.44 2.60 -18.84
C ILE A 61 9.71 1.24 -19.46
N GLU A 62 10.63 0.48 -18.91
CA GLU A 62 10.98 -0.88 -19.35
C GLU A 62 9.82 -1.84 -19.15
N ASP A 63 9.10 -1.72 -18.01
CA ASP A 63 7.87 -2.46 -17.77
C ASP A 63 6.81 -2.14 -18.83
N PHE A 64 6.65 -0.86 -19.19
CA PHE A 64 5.70 -0.47 -20.24
C PHE A 64 6.07 -1.03 -21.61
N ILE A 65 7.36 -1.07 -21.94
CA ILE A 65 7.87 -1.70 -23.16
C ILE A 65 7.56 -3.19 -23.12
N GLY A 66 7.84 -3.88 -22.00
CA GLY A 66 7.53 -5.29 -21.80
C GLY A 66 6.05 -5.61 -21.98
N PHE A 67 5.16 -4.85 -21.32
CA PHE A 67 3.70 -5.01 -21.49
C PHE A 67 3.24 -4.70 -22.92
N GLY A 68 3.87 -3.72 -23.57
CA GLY A 68 3.63 -3.37 -24.95
C GLY A 68 4.00 -4.50 -25.90
N HIS A 69 5.13 -5.18 -25.69
CA HIS A 69 5.53 -6.34 -26.47
C HIS A 69 4.53 -7.50 -26.35
N VAL A 70 4.06 -7.80 -25.13
CA VAL A 70 2.98 -8.78 -24.94
C VAL A 70 1.72 -8.38 -25.71
N GLY A 71 1.39 -7.08 -25.72
CA GLY A 71 0.28 -6.53 -26.50
C GLY A 71 0.49 -6.68 -28.01
N LEU A 72 1.69 -6.45 -28.51
CA LEU A 72 2.08 -6.61 -29.92
C LEU A 72 1.96 -8.09 -30.35
N ILE A 73 2.57 -9.01 -29.62
CA ILE A 73 2.53 -10.47 -29.89
C ILE A 73 1.09 -10.93 -30.05
N LYS A 74 0.24 -10.65 -29.04
CA LYS A 74 -1.19 -10.99 -29.09
C LYS A 74 -1.96 -10.31 -30.23
N SER A 75 -1.43 -9.21 -30.76
CA SER A 75 -2.04 -8.49 -31.87
C SER A 75 -1.66 -9.08 -33.22
N VAL A 76 -0.40 -9.52 -33.36
CA VAL A 76 0.07 -10.24 -34.55
C VAL A 76 -0.72 -11.53 -34.74
N ASP A 77 -0.98 -12.28 -33.65
CA ASP A 77 -1.78 -13.51 -33.70
C ASP A 77 -3.26 -13.28 -34.13
N LYS A 78 -3.72 -12.03 -34.12
CA LYS A 78 -5.11 -11.62 -34.46
C LYS A 78 -5.22 -10.77 -35.72
N ILE A 79 -4.20 -10.77 -36.57
CA ILE A 79 -4.26 -10.05 -37.84
C ILE A 79 -5.23 -10.77 -38.78
N ASP A 80 -6.15 -9.99 -39.35
CA ASP A 80 -6.96 -10.42 -40.47
C ASP A 80 -6.35 -9.91 -41.78
N TYR A 81 -5.64 -10.82 -42.46
CA TYR A 81 -4.97 -10.53 -43.72
C TYR A 81 -5.96 -10.19 -44.87
N LYS A 82 -7.22 -10.66 -44.77
CA LYS A 82 -8.24 -10.34 -45.79
C LYS A 82 -8.62 -8.87 -45.73
N THR A 83 -8.91 -8.38 -44.53
CA THR A 83 -9.20 -6.94 -44.33
C THR A 83 -8.00 -6.07 -44.65
N LEU A 84 -6.78 -6.55 -44.38
CA LEU A 84 -5.56 -5.83 -44.68
C LEU A 84 -5.34 -5.66 -46.17
N SER A 85 -5.56 -6.72 -46.97
CA SER A 85 -5.36 -6.69 -48.44
C SER A 85 -6.34 -5.75 -49.14
N GLN A 86 -7.47 -5.43 -48.55
CA GLN A 86 -8.48 -4.51 -49.08
C GLN A 86 -8.20 -3.05 -48.74
N SER A 87 -7.24 -2.74 -47.88
CA SER A 87 -6.93 -1.37 -47.50
C SER A 87 -5.98 -0.70 -48.53
N GLU A 88 -6.22 0.57 -48.84
CA GLU A 88 -5.38 1.37 -49.74
C GLU A 88 -3.96 1.56 -49.18
N ASP A 89 -3.82 1.71 -47.86
CA ASP A 89 -2.55 1.84 -47.15
C ASP A 89 -2.43 0.79 -46.07
N GLN A 90 -1.83 -0.35 -46.45
CA GLN A 90 -1.64 -1.51 -45.54
C GLN A 90 -0.78 -1.16 -44.33
N GLU A 91 0.26 -0.37 -44.51
CA GLU A 91 1.17 0.00 -43.42
C GLU A 91 0.48 0.83 -42.35
N LYS A 92 -0.27 1.83 -42.75
CA LYS A 92 -1.03 2.72 -41.88
C LYS A 92 -2.11 1.93 -41.11
N THR A 93 -2.78 1.02 -41.80
CA THR A 93 -3.82 0.17 -41.25
C THR A 93 -3.24 -0.75 -40.17
N ILE A 94 -2.14 -1.45 -40.43
CA ILE A 94 -1.44 -2.32 -39.46
C ILE A 94 -0.92 -1.49 -38.29
N LYS A 95 -0.25 -0.37 -38.54
CA LYS A 95 0.26 0.52 -37.47
C LYS A 95 -0.87 1.01 -36.56
N SER A 96 -2.01 1.38 -37.12
CA SER A 96 -3.19 1.81 -36.37
C SER A 96 -3.75 0.68 -35.50
N PHE A 97 -3.89 -0.53 -36.10
CA PHE A 97 -4.39 -1.72 -35.41
C PHE A 97 -3.49 -2.09 -34.21
N PHE A 98 -2.17 -2.18 -34.42
CA PHE A 98 -1.22 -2.50 -33.36
C PHE A 98 -1.17 -1.40 -32.30
N SER A 99 -1.12 -0.14 -32.69
CA SER A 99 -1.07 1.00 -31.76
C SER A 99 -2.23 0.99 -30.76
N LYS A 100 -3.44 0.69 -31.22
CA LYS A 100 -4.64 0.62 -30.39
C LYS A 100 -4.54 -0.49 -29.34
N ARG A 101 -4.07 -1.67 -29.76
CA ARG A 101 -3.94 -2.86 -28.90
C ARG A 101 -2.77 -2.75 -27.92
N ILE A 102 -1.61 -2.25 -28.38
CA ILE A 102 -0.43 -2.00 -27.55
C ILE A 102 -0.77 -0.99 -26.44
N LYS A 103 -1.35 0.17 -26.79
CA LYS A 103 -1.80 1.17 -25.79
C LYS A 103 -2.80 0.58 -24.78
N GLY A 104 -3.74 -0.24 -25.25
CA GLY A 104 -4.69 -0.92 -24.39
C GLY A 104 -4.05 -1.94 -23.47
N ALA A 105 -3.03 -2.67 -23.93
CA ALA A 105 -2.27 -3.62 -23.12
C ALA A 105 -1.50 -2.90 -22.01
N ILE A 106 -0.77 -1.83 -22.35
CA ILE A 106 -0.02 -1.01 -21.37
C ILE A 106 -0.97 -0.42 -20.33
N ARG A 107 -2.09 0.17 -20.73
CA ARG A 107 -3.07 0.75 -19.78
C ARG A 107 -3.59 -0.28 -18.79
N ARG A 108 -4.01 -1.45 -19.27
CA ARG A 108 -4.50 -2.53 -18.39
C ARG A 108 -3.41 -3.06 -17.46
N ALA A 109 -2.16 -3.09 -17.91
CA ALA A 109 -1.03 -3.47 -17.08
C ALA A 109 -0.75 -2.43 -15.99
N ILE A 110 -0.75 -1.14 -16.33
CA ILE A 110 -0.65 -0.06 -15.35
C ILE A 110 -1.77 -0.19 -14.30
N ASP A 111 -3.01 -0.35 -14.72
CA ASP A 111 -4.14 -0.49 -13.80
C ASP A 111 -4.03 -1.71 -12.87
N ARG A 112 -3.35 -2.75 -13.31
CA ARG A 112 -3.14 -3.98 -12.55
C ARG A 112 -1.98 -3.92 -11.58
N TYR A 113 -0.90 -3.23 -11.94
CA TYR A 113 0.39 -3.37 -11.26
C TYR A 113 0.91 -2.05 -10.66
N LYS A 114 0.25 -0.92 -10.88
CA LYS A 114 0.74 0.38 -10.39
C LYS A 114 0.65 0.55 -8.88
N GLY A 115 -0.28 -0.12 -8.22
CA GLY A 115 -0.50 -0.03 -6.78
C GLY A 115 -0.12 -1.31 -6.07
N ASP A 116 0.29 -1.20 -4.83
CA ASP A 116 0.64 -2.34 -3.96
C ASP A 116 -0.61 -3.18 -3.64
N ILE A 117 -1.76 -2.51 -3.50
CA ILE A 117 -3.06 -3.17 -3.38
C ILE A 117 -3.80 -3.06 -4.71
N ARG A 118 -4.15 -4.20 -5.27
CA ARG A 118 -4.87 -4.26 -6.55
C ARG A 118 -6.32 -3.80 -6.42
N ILE A 119 -6.67 -2.76 -7.17
CA ILE A 119 -8.06 -2.32 -7.34
C ILE A 119 -8.65 -2.95 -8.61
N PRO A 120 -9.86 -3.53 -8.57
CA PRO A 120 -10.53 -4.04 -9.76
C PRO A 120 -10.76 -2.96 -10.83
N GLU A 121 -10.67 -3.34 -12.12
CA GLU A 121 -10.75 -2.41 -13.25
C GLU A 121 -12.08 -1.61 -13.27
N HIS A 122 -13.19 -2.26 -12.91
CA HIS A 122 -14.50 -1.57 -12.86
C HIS A 122 -14.52 -0.44 -11.81
N LYS A 123 -13.88 -0.63 -10.64
CA LYS A 123 -13.75 0.42 -9.62
C LYS A 123 -12.84 1.55 -10.06
N LEU A 124 -11.73 1.25 -10.73
CA LEU A 124 -10.87 2.29 -11.32
C LEU A 124 -11.61 3.12 -12.38
N ASN A 125 -12.45 2.47 -13.19
CA ASN A 125 -13.26 3.16 -14.18
C ASN A 125 -14.36 4.02 -13.53
N GLU A 126 -14.92 3.58 -12.42
CA GLU A 126 -15.88 4.36 -11.61
C GLU A 126 -15.20 5.62 -11.05
N ILE A 127 -14.03 5.47 -10.41
CA ILE A 127 -13.23 6.59 -9.90
C ILE A 127 -12.89 7.60 -10.99
N ARG A 128 -12.51 7.12 -12.17
CA ARG A 128 -12.19 7.99 -13.33
C ARG A 128 -13.40 8.75 -13.86
N LYS A 129 -14.58 8.12 -13.87
CA LYS A 129 -15.84 8.76 -14.30
C LYS A 129 -16.31 9.81 -13.31
N ASP A 130 -16.14 9.53 -12.02
CA ASP A 130 -16.53 10.44 -10.94
C ASP A 130 -15.65 11.70 -10.89
N ALA A 131 -14.48 11.68 -11.54
CA ALA A 131 -13.52 12.79 -11.62
C ALA A 131 -13.13 13.38 -10.26
N GLY A 132 -13.12 12.56 -9.21
CA GLY A 132 -12.69 12.97 -7.87
C GLY A 132 -13.72 13.70 -7.02
N LYS A 133 -14.99 13.66 -7.40
CA LYS A 133 -16.08 14.28 -6.63
C LYS A 133 -16.38 13.51 -5.33
N ASP A 134 -16.32 12.18 -5.38
CA ASP A 134 -16.54 11.35 -4.20
C ASP A 134 -15.22 11.09 -3.44
N LYS A 135 -15.10 11.67 -2.23
CA LYS A 135 -13.94 11.50 -1.36
C LYS A 135 -13.70 10.04 -0.95
N LYS A 136 -14.74 9.21 -0.85
CA LYS A 136 -14.61 7.78 -0.50
C LYS A 136 -13.96 6.99 -1.64
N LEU A 137 -14.33 7.26 -2.88
CA LEU A 137 -13.71 6.64 -4.05
C LEU A 137 -12.25 7.06 -4.20
N LEU A 138 -11.94 8.33 -3.95
CA LEU A 138 -10.55 8.81 -3.95
C LEU A 138 -9.71 8.15 -2.85
N SER A 139 -10.25 7.98 -1.64
CA SER A 139 -9.52 7.35 -0.55
C SER A 139 -9.12 5.91 -0.88
N ILE A 140 -9.95 5.16 -1.61
CA ILE A 140 -9.61 3.81 -2.08
C ILE A 140 -8.37 3.85 -2.99
N LEU A 141 -8.28 4.83 -3.89
CA LEU A 141 -7.13 4.98 -4.77
C LEU A 141 -5.86 5.32 -4.00
N PHE A 142 -5.92 6.28 -3.07
CA PHE A 142 -4.76 6.67 -2.26
C PHE A 142 -4.31 5.55 -1.32
N ASN A 143 -5.24 4.84 -0.69
CA ASN A 143 -4.92 3.73 0.22
C ASN A 143 -4.36 2.50 -0.51
N SER A 144 -4.42 2.45 -1.83
CA SER A 144 -3.82 1.36 -2.63
C SER A 144 -2.34 1.57 -2.96
N MET A 145 -1.81 2.75 -2.67
CA MET A 145 -0.41 3.11 -2.91
C MET A 145 0.32 3.30 -1.58
N PHE A 146 1.41 2.59 -1.39
CA PHE A 146 2.27 2.77 -0.23
C PHE A 146 3.33 3.83 -0.51
N LEU A 147 3.73 4.53 0.53
CA LEU A 147 4.86 5.45 0.47
C LEU A 147 6.09 4.75 1.04
N SER A 148 7.27 5.12 0.55
CA SER A 148 8.51 4.66 1.17
C SER A 148 8.64 5.24 2.58
N ILE A 149 9.02 4.41 3.55
CA ILE A 149 9.30 4.84 4.92
C ILE A 149 10.49 5.82 4.94
N ASP A 150 11.44 5.63 4.03
CA ASP A 150 12.63 6.49 3.90
C ASP A 150 12.37 7.76 3.07
N TYR A 151 11.13 7.96 2.60
CA TYR A 151 10.79 9.13 1.81
C TYR A 151 10.96 10.42 2.62
N LYS A 152 11.70 11.37 2.03
CA LYS A 152 11.88 12.74 2.53
C LYS A 152 11.25 13.71 1.55
N PRO A 153 10.34 14.59 1.98
CA PRO A 153 9.74 15.61 1.10
C PRO A 153 10.77 16.59 0.53
N THR A 154 11.79 16.93 1.34
CA THR A 154 12.94 17.75 0.97
C THR A 154 14.20 17.14 1.59
N ASP A 155 15.38 17.49 1.08
CA ASP A 155 16.66 16.97 1.62
C ASP A 155 16.87 17.33 3.11
N GLU A 156 16.30 18.44 3.56
CA GLU A 156 16.35 18.91 4.96
C GLU A 156 15.23 18.34 5.84
N ALA A 157 14.22 17.71 5.24
CA ALA A 157 13.09 17.17 6.00
C ALA A 157 13.46 15.82 6.65
N GLU A 158 12.83 15.55 7.79
CA GLU A 158 12.92 14.24 8.42
C GLU A 158 12.22 13.17 7.57
N SER A 159 12.76 11.95 7.64
CA SER A 159 12.15 10.82 6.92
C SER A 159 10.81 10.45 7.56
N MET A 160 9.92 9.81 6.76
CA MET A 160 8.61 9.36 7.23
C MET A 160 8.69 8.41 8.43
N ILE A 161 9.79 7.66 8.57
CA ILE A 161 10.00 6.74 9.70
C ILE A 161 9.97 7.48 11.05
N ASN A 162 10.52 8.69 11.12
CA ASN A 162 10.58 9.48 12.35
C ASN A 162 9.20 10.07 12.75
N GLN A 163 8.21 10.02 11.84
CA GLN A 163 6.85 10.49 12.09
C GLN A 163 5.92 9.35 12.54
N ILE A 164 6.37 8.11 12.43
CA ILE A 164 5.58 6.94 12.85
C ILE A 164 5.76 6.78 14.36
N MET A 165 4.63 6.82 15.08
CA MET A 165 4.63 6.59 16.52
C MET A 165 5.07 5.14 16.81
N ASP A 166 6.06 4.99 17.66
CA ASP A 166 6.45 3.68 18.20
C ASP A 166 5.44 3.28 19.28
N ASN A 167 4.70 2.21 19.01
CA ASN A 167 3.76 1.61 19.95
C ASN A 167 4.39 0.42 20.70
N SER A 168 5.70 0.22 20.60
CA SER A 168 6.37 -0.80 21.40
C SER A 168 6.22 -0.49 22.90
N GLN A 169 5.92 -1.51 23.66
CA GLN A 169 5.81 -1.34 25.11
C GLN A 169 7.20 -1.06 25.70
N PRO A 170 7.32 -0.12 26.64
CA PRO A 170 8.58 0.10 27.34
C PRO A 170 9.06 -1.21 27.96
N TYR A 171 10.36 -1.50 27.89
CA TYR A 171 10.96 -2.74 28.42
C TYR A 171 10.70 -3.02 29.90
N LYS A 172 10.23 -2.03 30.66
CA LYS A 172 10.01 -2.11 32.10
C LYS A 172 8.56 -2.23 32.52
N ILE A 173 7.62 -2.54 31.62
CA ILE A 173 6.20 -2.65 31.99
C ILE A 173 5.95 -3.77 33.00
N ASP A 174 6.61 -4.91 32.85
CA ASP A 174 6.43 -6.04 33.78
C ASP A 174 6.98 -5.67 35.17
N GLU A 175 8.16 -5.04 35.22
CA GLU A 175 8.74 -4.54 36.49
C GLU A 175 7.85 -3.44 37.12
N LEU A 176 7.26 -2.56 36.30
CA LEU A 176 6.30 -1.57 36.79
C LEU A 176 5.02 -2.22 37.32
N ASN A 177 4.50 -3.23 36.67
CA ASN A 177 3.32 -3.95 37.12
C ASN A 177 3.59 -4.68 38.48
N ASP A 178 4.75 -5.29 38.60
CA ASP A 178 5.16 -5.96 39.87
C ASP A 178 5.28 -4.91 40.99
N LEU A 179 5.93 -3.78 40.74
CA LEU A 179 6.01 -2.69 41.70
C LEU A 179 4.61 -2.17 42.10
N LEU A 180 3.70 -2.02 41.15
CA LEU A 180 2.34 -1.56 41.43
C LEU A 180 1.57 -2.57 42.25
N LEU A 181 1.74 -3.88 42.04
CA LEU A 181 1.11 -4.92 42.85
C LEU A 181 1.61 -4.91 44.28
N ASP A 182 2.92 -4.72 44.49
CA ASP A 182 3.51 -4.56 45.81
C ASP A 182 2.97 -3.34 46.55
N LEU A 183 2.90 -2.17 45.89
CA LEU A 183 2.32 -0.96 46.44
C LEU A 183 0.83 -1.11 46.80
N PHE A 184 0.08 -1.85 45.98
CA PHE A 184 -1.32 -2.14 46.25
C PHE A 184 -1.46 -3.01 47.51
N ALA A 185 -0.60 -4.01 47.67
CA ALA A 185 -0.61 -4.87 48.87
C ALA A 185 -0.28 -4.10 50.17
N GLU A 186 0.59 -3.07 50.06
CA GLU A 186 1.01 -2.27 51.22
C GLU A 186 -0.02 -1.20 51.61
N HIS A 187 -0.63 -0.52 50.64
CA HIS A 187 -1.41 0.70 50.89
C HIS A 187 -2.92 0.56 50.70
N LEU A 188 -3.40 -0.51 50.07
CA LEU A 188 -4.81 -0.69 49.73
C LEU A 188 -5.43 -1.88 50.44
N THR A 189 -6.74 -1.83 50.65
CA THR A 189 -7.49 -3.01 51.07
C THR A 189 -7.63 -3.99 49.90
N TYR A 190 -7.82 -5.26 50.20
CA TYR A 190 -7.98 -6.33 49.20
C TYR A 190 -9.01 -5.97 48.10
N ARG A 191 -10.16 -5.40 48.50
CA ARG A 191 -11.19 -4.99 47.54
C ARG A 191 -10.78 -3.82 46.63
N GLU A 192 -10.04 -2.84 47.15
CA GLU A 192 -9.54 -1.70 46.39
C GLU A 192 -8.48 -2.17 45.42
N ALA A 193 -7.56 -3.02 45.83
CA ALA A 193 -6.53 -3.62 44.99
C ALA A 193 -7.15 -4.41 43.83
N GLU A 194 -8.09 -5.31 44.09
CA GLU A 194 -8.78 -6.09 43.06
C GLU A 194 -9.51 -5.21 42.05
N VAL A 195 -10.18 -4.15 42.48
CA VAL A 195 -10.84 -3.20 41.60
C VAL A 195 -9.82 -2.53 40.66
N LEU A 196 -8.64 -2.13 41.15
CA LEU A 196 -7.59 -1.53 40.33
C LEU A 196 -6.98 -2.54 39.35
N ILE A 197 -6.62 -3.75 39.84
CA ILE A 197 -6.05 -4.81 39.01
C ILE A 197 -6.97 -5.13 37.85
N MET A 198 -8.25 -5.34 38.07
CA MET A 198 -9.22 -5.64 37.01
C MET A 198 -9.53 -4.42 36.11
N SER A 199 -9.55 -3.18 36.67
CA SER A 199 -9.82 -1.98 35.89
C SER A 199 -8.71 -1.62 34.92
N TYR A 200 -7.46 -1.88 35.29
CA TYR A 200 -6.29 -1.58 34.47
C TYR A 200 -5.78 -2.79 33.68
N GLY A 201 -6.14 -4.00 34.10
CA GLY A 201 -5.72 -5.25 33.47
C GLY A 201 -4.26 -5.59 33.78
N LEU A 202 -3.81 -5.39 35.04
CA LEU A 202 -2.41 -5.62 35.42
C LEU A 202 -2.02 -7.10 35.42
N VAL A 203 -2.97 -7.99 35.76
CA VAL A 203 -2.73 -9.46 35.83
C VAL A 203 -3.57 -10.20 34.78
N GLY A 204 -4.48 -9.53 34.09
CA GLY A 204 -5.39 -10.17 33.13
C GLY A 204 -6.07 -9.18 32.19
N PRO A 205 -7.16 -9.58 31.53
CA PRO A 205 -7.85 -8.67 30.63
C PRO A 205 -8.51 -7.52 31.41
N LYS A 206 -8.47 -6.33 30.83
CA LYS A 206 -9.14 -5.14 31.38
C LYS A 206 -10.66 -5.34 31.37
N LEU A 207 -11.30 -5.17 32.54
CA LEU A 207 -12.74 -5.32 32.72
C LEU A 207 -13.43 -3.98 32.88
N THR A 208 -14.70 -3.92 32.47
CA THR A 208 -15.57 -2.76 32.67
C THR A 208 -16.10 -2.72 34.12
N ALA A 209 -16.53 -1.55 34.60
CA ALA A 209 -17.05 -1.40 35.95
C ALA A 209 -18.27 -2.32 36.24
N ALA A 210 -19.09 -2.62 35.25
CA ALA A 210 -20.20 -3.55 35.36
C ALA A 210 -19.73 -5.00 35.59
N GLN A 211 -18.74 -5.44 34.81
CA GLN A 211 -18.14 -6.77 34.91
C GLN A 211 -17.40 -6.97 36.27
N ILE A 212 -16.67 -5.92 36.71
CA ILE A 212 -16.00 -5.93 38.00
C ILE A 212 -17.02 -6.04 39.12
N ALA A 213 -18.14 -5.33 39.03
CA ALA A 213 -19.22 -5.43 40.04
C ALA A 213 -19.83 -6.85 40.12
N GLU A 214 -19.95 -7.52 38.98
CA GLU A 214 -20.42 -8.91 38.90
C GLU A 214 -19.42 -9.88 39.55
N VAL A 215 -18.13 -9.76 39.22
CA VAL A 215 -17.05 -10.60 39.77
C VAL A 215 -16.94 -10.44 41.30
N LEU A 216 -17.03 -9.22 41.80
CA LEU A 216 -16.92 -8.91 43.23
C LEU A 216 -18.25 -9.06 44.01
N ASN A 217 -19.30 -9.57 43.36
CA ASN A 217 -20.65 -9.76 43.93
C ASN A 217 -21.20 -8.49 44.63
N ILE A 218 -21.05 -7.33 43.99
CA ILE A 218 -21.56 -6.06 44.50
C ILE A 218 -23.06 -5.93 44.11
N ASN A 219 -23.95 -6.43 44.95
CA ASN A 219 -25.38 -6.43 44.73
C ASN A 219 -26.04 -5.09 45.09
N VAL A 220 -25.85 -4.06 44.29
CA VAL A 220 -26.50 -2.75 44.44
C VAL A 220 -27.02 -2.28 43.07
N SER A 221 -28.17 -1.66 43.04
CA SER A 221 -28.74 -1.09 41.80
C SER A 221 -27.80 -0.12 41.04
N THR A 222 -26.80 0.41 41.75
CA THR A 222 -25.76 1.31 41.23
C THR A 222 -24.36 0.71 41.35
N ALA A 223 -24.22 -0.60 41.17
CA ALA A 223 -22.95 -1.34 41.37
C ALA A 223 -21.78 -0.73 40.56
N HIS A 224 -21.99 -0.35 39.32
CA HIS A 224 -20.96 0.32 38.45
C HIS A 224 -20.50 1.67 39.04
N VAL A 225 -21.39 2.44 39.67
CA VAL A 225 -21.04 3.71 40.29
C VAL A 225 -20.19 3.44 41.54
N ARG A 226 -20.55 2.40 42.31
CA ARG A 226 -19.79 2.01 43.51
C ARG A 226 -18.38 1.55 43.15
N VAL A 227 -18.22 0.75 42.11
CA VAL A 227 -16.88 0.34 41.59
C VAL A 227 -16.07 1.57 41.18
N SER A 228 -16.67 2.53 40.47
CA SER A 228 -16.00 3.76 40.09
C SER A 228 -15.57 4.61 41.28
N GLN A 229 -16.37 4.62 42.32
CA GLN A 229 -16.06 5.31 43.57
C GLN A 229 -14.90 4.66 44.30
N ILE A 230 -14.93 3.30 44.49
CA ILE A 230 -13.84 2.53 45.08
C ILE A 230 -12.53 2.77 44.32
N LYS A 231 -12.59 2.74 42.96
CA LYS A 231 -11.43 3.03 42.10
C LYS A 231 -10.84 4.41 42.38
N LYS A 232 -11.69 5.45 42.47
CA LYS A 232 -11.25 6.81 42.75
C LYS A 232 -10.61 6.94 44.13
N ASP A 233 -11.25 6.34 45.16
CA ASP A 233 -10.75 6.38 46.53
C ASP A 233 -9.40 5.62 46.65
N ALA A 234 -9.26 4.48 45.98
CA ALA A 234 -8.01 3.72 45.93
C ALA A 234 -6.88 4.51 45.28
N VAL A 235 -7.14 5.18 44.14
CA VAL A 235 -6.14 6.03 43.48
C VAL A 235 -5.73 7.21 44.35
N ASN A 236 -6.67 7.85 45.04
CA ASN A 236 -6.36 8.96 45.94
C ASN A 236 -5.47 8.49 47.12
N LYS A 237 -5.76 7.33 47.71
CA LYS A 237 -4.92 6.76 48.76
C LYS A 237 -3.49 6.48 48.27
N LEU A 238 -3.31 5.99 47.05
CA LEU A 238 -1.98 5.78 46.48
C LEU A 238 -1.25 7.11 46.25
N ILE A 239 -1.93 8.13 45.74
CA ILE A 239 -1.33 9.46 45.53
C ILE A 239 -0.88 10.09 46.88
N GLU A 240 -1.61 9.86 47.95
CA GLU A 240 -1.28 10.40 49.27
C GLU A 240 -0.12 9.64 49.96
N ASN A 241 0.00 8.33 49.74
CA ASN A 241 0.91 7.46 50.49
C ASN A 241 2.18 7.09 49.68
N VAL A 242 2.14 7.10 48.36
CA VAL A 242 3.26 6.68 47.50
C VAL A 242 4.06 7.91 47.07
N ASN A 243 5.39 7.87 47.24
CA ASN A 243 6.25 8.94 46.82
C ASN A 243 6.42 8.89 45.27
N HIS A 244 6.20 10.00 44.59
CA HIS A 244 6.34 10.13 43.14
C HIS A 244 7.71 9.67 42.59
N SER A 245 8.77 9.84 43.39
CA SER A 245 10.11 9.42 43.01
C SER A 245 10.25 7.90 42.81
N GLN A 246 9.42 7.08 43.47
CA GLN A 246 9.46 5.62 43.36
C GLN A 246 8.94 5.12 42.01
N VAL A 247 8.10 5.92 41.33
CA VAL A 247 7.46 5.52 40.06
C VAL A 247 8.13 6.19 38.85
N ILE A 248 8.87 7.29 39.07
CA ILE A 248 9.45 8.10 37.98
C ILE A 248 10.46 7.32 37.14
N ASP A 249 11.18 6.36 37.74
CA ASP A 249 12.20 5.56 37.07
C ASP A 249 11.62 4.54 36.07
N PHE A 250 10.29 4.37 36.09
CA PHE A 250 9.54 3.46 35.20
C PHE A 250 8.71 4.20 34.14
N LEU A 251 8.66 5.54 34.19
CA LEU A 251 7.95 6.37 33.23
C LEU A 251 8.89 6.93 32.16
#